data_c2bc02bc4de3b2a72c9f769a05436684
#
_entry.id   c2bc02bc4de3b2a72c9f769a05436684
#
_cell.length_a   1.000
_cell.length_b   1.000
_cell.length_c   1.000
_cell.angle_alpha   90.00
_cell.angle_beta   90.00
_cell.angle_gamma   90.00
#
_symmetry.space_group_name_H-M   'P 1'
#
loop_
_entity.id
_entity.type
_entity.pdbx_description
1 polymer ?
#
loop_
_entity_poly.entity_id
_entity_poly.type
_entity_poly.pdbx_seq_one_letter_code
_entity_poly.pdbx_strand_id
1 'polypeptide(L)'
;MCVDDVEAVLAIQAACYGPQTVEPEAVIRRRLAVAPDTAWVAEAEAGVCAYLVGYRSCVGQLTPLHGDFEPQPEGDSLYLHDLAVATAAAGAGAARALIEHAWAYARALGLAHSALVSVQGSRAFWQKRGYAVVAELSPEQRRRLATYAGPSDYMVRPLEEGVAAGRSSRPT
;
A
#
# COMPACT_ATOMS: atom_id res chain seq x y z
N MET A 1 1.40 -7.79 -10.46
CA MET A 1 0.72 -9.01 -9.95
C MET A 1 -0.31 -9.44 -10.98
N CYS A 2 -0.41 -10.73 -11.24
CA CYS A 2 -1.43 -11.33 -12.09
C CYS A 2 -2.21 -12.41 -11.30
N VAL A 3 -3.17 -13.07 -11.95
CA VAL A 3 -4.01 -14.08 -11.30
C VAL A 3 -3.19 -15.30 -10.84
N ASP A 4 -2.12 -15.63 -11.56
CA ASP A 4 -1.25 -16.78 -11.26
C ASP A 4 -0.38 -16.52 -10.00
N ASP A 5 -0.19 -15.26 -9.60
CA ASP A 5 0.56 -14.91 -8.38
C ASP A 5 -0.27 -15.09 -7.09
N VAL A 6 -1.59 -15.25 -7.20
CA VAL A 6 -2.50 -15.22 -6.03
C VAL A 6 -2.18 -16.34 -5.04
N GLU A 7 -1.81 -17.52 -5.49
CA GLU A 7 -1.42 -18.63 -4.61
C GLU A 7 -0.19 -18.28 -3.77
N ALA A 8 0.83 -17.69 -4.38
CA ALA A 8 2.03 -17.24 -3.68
C ALA A 8 1.74 -16.10 -2.70
N VAL A 9 0.87 -15.17 -3.08
CA VAL A 9 0.40 -14.08 -2.19
C VAL A 9 -0.30 -14.63 -0.96
N LEU A 10 -1.19 -15.62 -1.13
CA LEU A 10 -1.87 -16.28 -0.01
C LEU A 10 -0.89 -16.99 0.91
N ALA A 11 0.11 -17.67 0.36
CA ALA A 11 1.15 -18.36 1.14
C ALA A 11 1.98 -17.35 1.98
N ILE A 12 2.37 -16.21 1.38
CA ILE A 12 3.09 -15.14 2.06
C ILE A 12 2.23 -14.56 3.17
N GLN A 13 0.95 -14.28 2.90
CA GLN A 13 0.00 -13.74 3.87
C GLN A 13 -0.17 -14.67 5.08
N ALA A 14 -0.37 -15.97 4.82
CA ALA A 14 -0.51 -16.98 5.88
C ALA A 14 0.74 -17.11 6.77
N ALA A 15 1.94 -16.86 6.19
CA ALA A 15 3.19 -16.88 6.94
C ALA A 15 3.45 -15.60 7.76
N CYS A 16 2.88 -14.46 7.33
CA CYS A 16 3.13 -13.15 7.93
C CYS A 16 2.05 -12.73 8.94
N TYR A 17 0.82 -13.20 8.77
CA TYR A 17 -0.34 -12.71 9.51
C TYR A 17 -0.98 -13.78 10.37
N GLY A 18 -1.56 -13.35 11.50
CA GLY A 18 -2.41 -14.22 12.30
C GLY A 18 -3.77 -14.52 11.62
N PRO A 19 -4.46 -15.57 12.04
CA PRO A 19 -5.69 -16.02 11.38
C PRO A 19 -6.80 -14.98 11.24
N GLN A 20 -6.81 -13.97 12.11
CA GLN A 20 -7.82 -12.89 12.11
C GLN A 20 -7.54 -11.79 11.08
N THR A 21 -6.33 -11.73 10.54
CA THR A 21 -5.88 -10.69 9.61
C THR A 21 -5.60 -11.25 8.21
N VAL A 22 -5.55 -12.57 8.06
CA VAL A 22 -5.45 -13.23 6.75
C VAL A 22 -6.73 -12.98 5.95
N GLU A 23 -6.57 -12.48 4.75
CA GLU A 23 -7.70 -12.19 3.87
C GLU A 23 -8.05 -13.39 2.98
N PRO A 24 -9.34 -13.68 2.79
CA PRO A 24 -9.77 -14.79 1.93
C PRO A 24 -9.34 -14.58 0.47
N GLU A 25 -9.02 -15.66 -0.23
CA GLU A 25 -8.66 -15.64 -1.65
C GLU A 25 -9.67 -14.86 -2.51
N ALA A 26 -10.96 -15.03 -2.25
CA ALA A 26 -12.01 -14.34 -2.99
C ALA A 26 -11.91 -12.80 -2.86
N VAL A 27 -11.47 -12.29 -1.71
CA VAL A 27 -11.25 -10.86 -1.48
C VAL A 27 -10.06 -10.38 -2.31
N ILE A 28 -8.93 -11.12 -2.28
CA ILE A 28 -7.72 -10.78 -3.04
C ILE A 28 -8.02 -10.74 -4.53
N ARG A 29 -8.75 -11.75 -5.05
CA ARG A 29 -9.13 -11.80 -6.48
C ARG A 29 -10.05 -10.65 -6.89
N ARG A 30 -11.03 -10.28 -6.05
CA ARG A 30 -11.90 -9.13 -6.35
C ARG A 30 -11.12 -7.82 -6.38
N ARG A 31 -10.20 -7.61 -5.43
CA ARG A 31 -9.34 -6.41 -5.40
C ARG A 31 -8.41 -6.34 -6.60
N LEU A 32 -7.81 -7.46 -6.98
CA LEU A 32 -6.97 -7.54 -8.19
C LEU A 32 -7.77 -7.23 -9.46
N ALA A 33 -9.02 -7.68 -9.56
CA ALA A 33 -9.88 -7.38 -10.70
C ALA A 33 -10.28 -5.90 -10.79
N VAL A 34 -10.41 -5.23 -9.64
CA VAL A 34 -10.83 -3.82 -9.57
C VAL A 34 -9.64 -2.84 -9.71
N ALA A 35 -8.46 -3.22 -9.22
CA ALA A 35 -7.28 -2.38 -9.19
C ALA A 35 -6.00 -3.13 -9.64
N PRO A 36 -5.98 -3.68 -10.88
CA PRO A 36 -4.86 -4.49 -11.36
C PRO A 36 -3.56 -3.70 -11.50
N ASP A 37 -3.64 -2.41 -11.84
CA ASP A 37 -2.48 -1.55 -12.08
C ASP A 37 -1.75 -1.13 -10.79
N THR A 38 -2.37 -1.37 -9.63
CA THR A 38 -1.82 -1.02 -8.32
C THR A 38 -1.61 -2.25 -7.43
N ALA A 39 -1.40 -3.39 -8.06
CA ALA A 39 -1.06 -4.64 -7.43
C ALA A 39 0.28 -5.15 -7.99
N TRP A 40 1.30 -5.25 -7.14
CA TRP A 40 2.67 -5.61 -7.54
C TRP A 40 3.18 -6.80 -6.73
N VAL A 41 4.08 -7.57 -7.34
CA VAL A 41 4.88 -8.60 -6.68
C VAL A 41 6.37 -8.29 -6.85
N ALA A 42 7.17 -8.74 -5.91
CA ALA A 42 8.62 -8.84 -6.08
C ALA A 42 8.99 -10.31 -6.17
N GLU A 43 9.87 -10.64 -7.12
CA GLU A 43 10.34 -12.00 -7.37
C GLU A 43 11.83 -12.14 -7.00
N ALA A 44 12.19 -13.31 -6.54
CA ALA A 44 13.55 -13.77 -6.33
C ALA A 44 13.75 -15.08 -7.13
N GLU A 45 14.93 -15.72 -7.03
CA GLU A 45 15.17 -17.00 -7.73
C GLU A 45 14.15 -18.10 -7.41
N ALA A 46 13.60 -18.08 -6.18
CA ALA A 46 12.59 -19.06 -5.73
C ALA A 46 11.13 -18.67 -6.09
N GLY A 47 10.92 -17.59 -6.84
CA GLY A 47 9.59 -17.09 -7.21
C GLY A 47 9.18 -15.85 -6.42
N VAL A 48 7.86 -15.59 -6.34
CA VAL A 48 7.30 -14.43 -5.64
C VAL A 48 7.70 -14.44 -4.17
N CYS A 49 8.34 -13.36 -3.72
CA CYS A 49 8.86 -13.22 -2.35
C CYS A 49 8.26 -12.07 -1.56
N ALA A 50 7.53 -11.17 -2.22
CA ALA A 50 6.81 -10.08 -1.57
C ALA A 50 5.68 -9.57 -2.48
N TYR A 51 4.69 -8.89 -1.89
CA TYR A 51 3.65 -8.21 -2.65
C TYR A 51 3.26 -6.89 -1.99
N LEU A 52 2.71 -6.00 -2.79
CA LEU A 52 2.08 -4.76 -2.37
C LEU A 52 0.82 -4.56 -3.20
N VAL A 53 -0.31 -4.33 -2.54
CA VAL A 53 -1.59 -4.01 -3.18
C VAL A 53 -2.17 -2.72 -2.64
N GLY A 54 -2.79 -1.96 -3.52
CA GLY A 54 -3.40 -0.69 -3.18
C GLY A 54 -4.40 -0.25 -4.24
N TYR A 55 -4.86 0.99 -4.17
CA TYR A 55 -5.74 1.58 -5.17
C TYR A 55 -5.74 3.12 -5.07
N ARG A 56 -6.17 3.79 -6.15
CA ARG A 56 -6.35 5.24 -6.15
C ARG A 56 -7.53 5.64 -5.26
N SER A 57 -7.31 6.56 -4.33
CA SER A 57 -8.27 6.96 -3.30
C SER A 57 -8.16 8.46 -3.00
N CYS A 58 -8.96 8.94 -2.07
CA CYS A 58 -8.83 10.27 -1.48
C CYS A 58 -8.21 10.19 -0.08
N VAL A 59 -7.43 11.22 0.29
CA VAL A 59 -6.96 11.34 1.68
C VAL A 59 -8.15 11.33 2.64
N GLY A 60 -8.02 10.58 3.73
CA GLY A 60 -9.09 10.39 4.72
C GLY A 60 -10.04 9.23 4.43
N GLN A 61 -9.86 8.53 3.30
CA GLN A 61 -10.61 7.31 2.97
C GLN A 61 -9.73 6.08 3.23
N LEU A 62 -10.30 5.06 3.86
CA LEU A 62 -9.62 3.79 4.09
C LEU A 62 -10.57 2.60 3.87
N THR A 63 -10.00 1.47 3.45
CA THR A 63 -10.73 0.19 3.33
C THR A 63 -10.78 -0.47 4.71
N PRO A 64 -11.95 -0.98 5.17
CA PRO A 64 -12.01 -1.83 6.34
C PRO A 64 -11.30 -3.17 6.09
N LEU A 65 -10.88 -3.84 7.16
CA LEU A 65 -10.34 -5.19 7.05
C LEU A 65 -11.37 -6.11 6.36
N HIS A 66 -10.91 -6.93 5.41
CA HIS A 66 -11.75 -7.78 4.53
C HIS A 66 -12.74 -7.02 3.62
N GLY A 67 -12.72 -5.68 3.61
CA GLY A 67 -13.55 -4.89 2.69
C GLY A 67 -13.02 -4.91 1.25
N ASP A 68 -13.90 -4.62 0.31
CA ASP A 68 -13.51 -4.45 -1.09
C ASP A 68 -12.87 -3.07 -1.33
N PHE A 69 -12.07 -2.95 -2.39
CA PHE A 69 -11.54 -1.66 -2.80
C PHE A 69 -12.65 -0.81 -3.44
N GLU A 70 -12.64 0.47 -3.12
CA GLU A 70 -13.55 1.49 -3.66
C GLU A 70 -12.71 2.57 -4.38
N PRO A 71 -12.13 2.26 -5.58
CA PRO A 71 -11.28 3.21 -6.28
C PRO A 71 -12.00 4.52 -6.60
N GLN A 72 -11.29 5.63 -6.40
CA GLN A 72 -11.78 6.97 -6.68
C GLN A 72 -11.03 7.53 -7.91
N PRO A 73 -11.65 7.55 -9.12
CA PRO A 73 -10.96 7.99 -10.34
C PRO A 73 -10.36 9.41 -10.24
N GLU A 74 -11.00 10.29 -9.48
CA GLU A 74 -10.55 11.67 -9.23
C GLU A 74 -9.78 11.80 -7.90
N GLY A 75 -9.42 10.68 -7.26
CA GLY A 75 -8.71 10.69 -5.99
C GLY A 75 -7.31 11.29 -6.13
N ASP A 76 -6.81 11.85 -5.04
CA ASP A 76 -5.52 12.55 -4.94
C ASP A 76 -4.42 11.72 -4.29
N SER A 77 -4.73 10.47 -3.91
CA SER A 77 -3.82 9.62 -3.17
C SER A 77 -3.75 8.19 -3.70
N LEU A 78 -2.60 7.54 -3.51
CA LEU A 78 -2.45 6.10 -3.60
C LEU A 78 -2.59 5.49 -2.20
N TYR A 79 -3.68 4.76 -1.96
CA TYR A 79 -3.87 4.02 -0.72
C TYR A 79 -3.18 2.66 -0.82
N LEU A 80 -2.18 2.43 0.02
CA LEU A 80 -1.48 1.15 0.15
C LEU A 80 -2.21 0.31 1.19
N HIS A 81 -2.84 -0.78 0.75
CA HIS A 81 -3.68 -1.58 1.64
C HIS A 81 -2.92 -2.68 2.35
N ASP A 82 -2.10 -3.42 1.63
CA ASP A 82 -1.38 -4.57 2.18
C ASP A 82 0.02 -4.70 1.55
N LEU A 83 1.01 -4.90 2.40
CA LEU A 83 2.41 -5.13 2.04
C LEU A 83 2.94 -6.26 2.92
N ALA A 84 3.31 -7.37 2.31
CA ALA A 84 3.97 -8.46 3.02
C ALA A 84 5.19 -8.98 2.27
N VAL A 85 6.16 -9.47 3.04
CA VAL A 85 7.42 -10.04 2.56
C VAL A 85 7.58 -11.43 3.18
N ALA A 86 7.83 -12.43 2.35
CA ALA A 86 8.12 -13.78 2.82
C ALA A 86 9.28 -13.75 3.82
N THR A 87 9.18 -14.53 4.90
CA THR A 87 10.17 -14.55 5.98
C THR A 87 11.58 -14.83 5.46
N ALA A 88 11.72 -15.71 4.47
CA ALA A 88 13.00 -16.04 3.84
C ALA A 88 13.63 -14.87 3.06
N ALA A 89 12.83 -13.88 2.65
CA ALA A 89 13.29 -12.68 1.93
C ALA A 89 13.35 -11.44 2.83
N ALA A 90 13.14 -11.59 4.14
CA ALA A 90 13.19 -10.49 5.08
C ALA A 90 14.59 -9.84 5.08
N GLY A 91 14.63 -8.51 5.04
CA GLY A 91 15.89 -7.75 5.01
C GLY A 91 16.55 -7.63 3.63
N ALA A 92 16.10 -8.36 2.59
CA ALA A 92 16.65 -8.30 1.23
C ALA A 92 16.23 -7.04 0.42
N GLY A 93 15.42 -6.14 0.98
CA GLY A 93 15.03 -4.89 0.34
C GLY A 93 13.74 -4.94 -0.48
N ALA A 94 13.06 -6.09 -0.57
CA ALA A 94 11.85 -6.24 -1.38
C ALA A 94 10.73 -5.26 -0.99
N ALA A 95 10.47 -5.07 0.31
CA ALA A 95 9.49 -4.08 0.78
C ALA A 95 9.84 -2.67 0.33
N ARG A 96 11.12 -2.29 0.42
CA ARG A 96 11.59 -0.97 -0.01
C ARG A 96 11.37 -0.80 -1.52
N ALA A 97 11.76 -1.77 -2.31
CA ALA A 97 11.62 -1.72 -3.77
C ALA A 97 10.15 -1.56 -4.18
N LEU A 98 9.24 -2.35 -3.59
CA LEU A 98 7.79 -2.24 -3.85
C LEU A 98 7.22 -0.88 -3.46
N ILE A 99 7.58 -0.35 -2.30
CA ILE A 99 7.13 0.96 -1.83
C ILE A 99 7.62 2.08 -2.75
N GLU A 100 8.92 2.08 -3.11
CA GLU A 100 9.51 3.07 -4.01
C GLU A 100 8.86 3.02 -5.40
N HIS A 101 8.58 1.81 -5.91
CA HIS A 101 7.86 1.61 -7.16
C HIS A 101 6.43 2.18 -7.09
N ALA A 102 5.69 1.89 -6.02
CA ALA A 102 4.34 2.41 -5.81
C ALA A 102 4.32 3.94 -5.74
N TRP A 103 5.28 4.57 -5.07
CA TRP A 103 5.39 6.02 -5.03
C TRP A 103 5.77 6.63 -6.39
N ALA A 104 6.66 5.97 -7.16
CA ALA A 104 7.00 6.42 -8.51
C ALA A 104 5.77 6.35 -9.42
N TYR A 105 5.01 5.28 -9.35
CA TYR A 105 3.74 5.12 -10.06
C TYR A 105 2.73 6.21 -9.70
N ALA A 106 2.53 6.47 -8.39
CA ALA A 106 1.61 7.50 -7.91
C ALA A 106 2.00 8.91 -8.41
N ARG A 107 3.32 9.25 -8.35
CA ARG A 107 3.81 10.52 -8.89
C ARG A 107 3.60 10.64 -10.41
N ALA A 108 3.81 9.56 -11.15
CA ALA A 108 3.57 9.55 -12.60
C ALA A 108 2.10 9.82 -12.95
N LEU A 109 1.17 9.47 -12.06
CA LEU A 109 -0.25 9.78 -12.16
C LEU A 109 -0.63 11.16 -11.59
N GLY A 110 0.33 11.95 -11.11
CA GLY A 110 0.08 13.26 -10.49
C GLY A 110 -0.62 13.18 -9.13
N LEU A 111 -0.55 12.04 -8.44
CA LEU A 111 -1.13 11.91 -7.10
C LEU A 111 -0.28 12.65 -6.08
N ALA A 112 -0.91 13.47 -5.25
CA ALA A 112 -0.24 14.31 -4.27
C ALA A 112 0.16 13.55 -2.99
N HIS A 113 -0.49 12.41 -2.69
CA HIS A 113 -0.32 11.71 -1.44
C HIS A 113 -0.22 10.19 -1.60
N SER A 114 0.39 9.56 -0.60
CA SER A 114 0.21 8.12 -0.34
C SER A 114 -0.35 7.95 1.08
N ALA A 115 -1.30 7.03 1.23
CA ALA A 115 -1.98 6.77 2.49
C ALA A 115 -2.00 5.28 2.80
N LEU A 116 -2.14 4.92 4.07
CA LEU A 116 -2.23 3.52 4.52
C LEU A 116 -2.82 3.41 5.93
N VAL A 117 -3.16 2.19 6.33
CA VAL A 117 -3.36 1.84 7.74
C VAL A 117 -2.15 1.06 8.23
N SER A 118 -1.45 1.60 9.22
CA SER A 118 -0.37 0.92 9.94
C SER A 118 -0.96 -0.05 10.96
N VAL A 119 -0.55 -1.30 10.91
CA VAL A 119 -0.98 -2.38 11.82
C VAL A 119 0.22 -3.12 12.39
N GLN A 120 0.00 -4.02 13.35
CA GLN A 120 1.01 -4.93 13.91
C GLN A 120 2.31 -4.23 14.35
N GLY A 121 2.21 -3.02 14.89
CA GLY A 121 3.37 -2.27 15.37
C GLY A 121 4.25 -1.67 14.28
N SER A 122 3.80 -1.65 13.01
CA SER A 122 4.56 -1.13 11.87
C SER A 122 4.66 0.40 11.81
N ARG A 123 4.05 1.13 12.75
CA ARG A 123 4.03 2.60 12.79
C ARG A 123 5.42 3.23 12.62
N ALA A 124 6.42 2.76 13.38
CA ALA A 124 7.78 3.29 13.29
C ALA A 124 8.43 3.03 11.93
N PHE A 125 8.10 1.90 11.28
CA PHE A 125 8.55 1.59 9.93
C PHE A 125 8.01 2.59 8.90
N TRP A 126 6.75 2.98 9.01
CA TRP A 126 6.12 3.94 8.12
C TRP A 126 6.54 5.39 8.42
N GLN A 127 6.70 5.74 9.70
CA GLN A 127 7.24 7.05 10.10
C GLN A 127 8.63 7.33 9.50
N LYS A 128 9.53 6.33 9.54
CA LYS A 128 10.85 6.43 8.89
C LYS A 128 10.77 6.65 7.36
N ARG A 129 9.61 6.40 6.76
CA ARG A 129 9.31 6.61 5.34
C ARG A 129 8.51 7.89 5.08
N GLY A 130 8.40 8.76 6.07
CA GLY A 130 7.76 10.07 5.95
C GLY A 130 6.24 10.06 6.11
N TYR A 131 5.64 8.95 6.57
CA TYR A 131 4.22 8.95 6.91
C TYR A 131 3.97 9.55 8.29
N ALA A 132 2.94 10.38 8.40
CA ALA A 132 2.44 10.92 9.64
C ALA A 132 1.05 10.38 9.97
N VAL A 133 0.77 10.19 11.24
CA VAL A 133 -0.57 9.78 11.72
C VAL A 133 -1.55 10.92 11.51
N VAL A 134 -2.71 10.62 10.95
CA VAL A 134 -3.83 11.54 10.84
C VAL A 134 -4.75 11.31 12.05
N ALA A 135 -4.77 12.28 12.96
CA ALA A 135 -5.54 12.18 14.20
C ALA A 135 -7.06 12.35 13.98
N GLU A 136 -7.43 13.16 12.99
CA GLU A 136 -8.83 13.48 12.74
C GLU A 136 -9.37 12.69 11.55
N LEU A 137 -10.20 11.70 11.84
CA LEU A 137 -10.96 10.92 10.86
C LEU A 137 -12.45 11.16 11.08
N SER A 138 -13.22 11.10 10.00
CA SER A 138 -14.68 11.12 10.09
C SER A 138 -15.21 9.95 10.95
N PRO A 139 -16.40 10.04 11.53
CA PRO A 139 -16.98 8.93 12.31
C PRO A 139 -17.05 7.62 11.52
N GLU A 140 -17.30 7.68 10.22
CA GLU A 140 -17.30 6.50 9.33
C GLU A 140 -15.90 5.90 9.21
N GLN A 141 -14.91 6.71 8.91
CA GLN A 141 -13.53 6.22 8.74
C GLN A 141 -12.94 5.69 10.05
N ARG A 142 -13.33 6.23 11.20
CA ARG A 142 -13.00 5.66 12.50
C ARG A 142 -13.61 4.26 12.70
N ARG A 143 -14.86 4.05 12.25
CA ARG A 143 -15.48 2.71 12.28
C ARG A 143 -14.76 1.72 11.36
N ARG A 144 -14.35 2.16 10.16
CA ARG A 144 -13.54 1.33 9.25
C ARG A 144 -12.18 0.99 9.86
N LEU A 145 -11.50 1.96 10.48
CA LEU A 145 -10.23 1.74 11.17
C LEU A 145 -10.36 0.74 12.33
N ALA A 146 -11.45 0.79 13.08
CA ALA A 146 -11.71 -0.11 14.19
C ALA A 146 -11.94 -1.59 13.78
N THR A 147 -12.04 -1.89 12.49
CA THR A 147 -12.12 -3.28 12.00
C THR A 147 -10.77 -4.00 12.06
N TYR A 148 -9.66 -3.26 12.12
CA TYR A 148 -8.32 -3.83 12.25
C TYR A 148 -8.06 -4.25 13.69
N ALA A 149 -7.55 -5.47 13.87
CA ALA A 149 -7.25 -5.98 15.19
C ALA A 149 -6.02 -5.28 15.81
N GLY A 150 -6.13 -4.88 17.08
CA GLY A 150 -5.04 -4.24 17.82
C GLY A 150 -4.81 -2.76 17.45
N PRO A 151 -3.68 -2.19 17.89
CA PRO A 151 -3.34 -0.80 17.57
C PRO A 151 -3.17 -0.59 16.08
N SER A 152 -3.94 0.33 15.53
CA SER A 152 -3.91 0.70 14.11
C SER A 152 -3.97 2.21 13.95
N ASP A 153 -3.21 2.76 13.00
CA ASP A 153 -3.16 4.19 12.72
C ASP A 153 -3.36 4.43 11.22
N TYR A 154 -4.29 5.30 10.86
CA TYR A 154 -4.32 5.83 9.50
C TYR A 154 -3.19 6.84 9.33
N MET A 155 -2.37 6.66 8.30
CA MET A 155 -1.19 7.46 8.08
C MET A 155 -1.14 7.97 6.64
N VAL A 156 -0.63 9.19 6.45
CA VAL A 156 -0.49 9.86 5.16
C VAL A 156 0.91 10.40 4.99
N ARG A 157 1.40 10.35 3.78
CA ARG A 157 2.64 10.96 3.32
C ARG A 157 2.37 11.83 2.08
N PRO A 158 2.86 13.10 2.00
CA PRO A 158 2.90 13.83 0.74
C PRO A 158 3.90 13.16 -0.22
N LEU A 159 3.51 13.07 -1.50
CA LEU A 159 4.39 12.67 -2.58
C LEU A 159 4.88 13.96 -3.23
N GLU A 160 6.07 14.42 -2.86
CA GLU A 160 6.67 15.61 -3.47
C GLU A 160 6.77 15.42 -4.98
N GLU A 161 6.41 16.45 -5.75
CA GLU A 161 6.71 16.51 -7.17
C GLU A 161 8.23 16.34 -7.33
N GLY A 162 8.66 15.40 -8.14
CA GLY A 162 10.07 15.29 -8.50
C GLY A 162 10.48 16.66 -9.09
N VAL A 163 11.39 17.35 -8.43
CA VAL A 163 12.00 18.57 -8.93
C VAL A 163 12.49 18.28 -10.35
N ALA A 164 11.76 18.74 -11.34
CA ALA A 164 12.20 18.69 -12.72
C ALA A 164 13.54 19.42 -12.77
N ALA A 165 14.60 18.68 -13.08
CA ALA A 165 15.95 19.19 -13.19
C ALA A 165 15.92 20.47 -14.02
N GLY A 166 16.34 21.57 -13.39
CA GLY A 166 16.23 22.94 -13.88
C GLY A 166 16.65 23.10 -15.34
N ARG A 167 15.78 23.66 -16.11
CA ARG A 167 16.19 24.35 -17.35
C ARG A 167 17.03 25.56 -16.93
N SER A 168 18.33 25.38 -16.97
CA SER A 168 19.28 26.50 -16.96
C SER A 168 18.98 27.35 -18.18
N SER A 169 18.26 28.45 -18.00
CA SER A 169 18.22 29.56 -18.95
C SER A 169 19.54 30.30 -18.84
N ARG A 170 20.44 30.11 -19.80
CA ARG A 170 21.57 31.02 -20.04
C ARG A 170 20.99 32.35 -20.50
N PRO A 171 21.37 33.47 -19.90
CA PRO A 171 21.20 34.79 -20.52
C PRO A 171 22.29 34.98 -21.58
N THR A 172 21.90 35.46 -22.72
CA THR A 172 22.75 36.05 -23.76
C THR A 172 23.30 37.40 -23.32
#